data_69c8883e992918415401403e04cd3707
#
_entry.id   69c8883e992918415401403e04cd3707
#
_cell.length_a   1.000
_cell.length_b   1.000
_cell.length_c   1.000
_cell.angle_alpha   90.00
_cell.angle_beta   90.00
_cell.angle_gamma   90.00
#
_symmetry.space_group_name_H-M   'P 1'
#
loop_
_entity.id
_entity.type
_entity.pdbx_description
1 polymer ?
#
loop_
_entity_poly.entity_id
_entity_poly.type
_entity_poly.pdbx_seq_one_letter_code
_entity_poly.pdbx_strand_id
1 'polypeptide(L)'
;MKRTNVKKVFSAIAVAGLLAGTVAAAPVAVAAPEFTPAPIAWGSCNSPNLRKAGAECGFLEVPLDYGNPGGAKISLAVSRVRHTTTRSQGVMLVNPGGPGGSGLGLSVLGKAVPKHAGESYDWIGFDPRGVGSSKPALSCDPGYFGYNRPAYVPDTPRLEQTWLARSKSYATACAKNGPLLEHMKTTDSAQDMESLRKALGQQQINYYGFSYGTYLGQVYSTLYPQRVRRMVLDSNVDPRKVWYKANLDQDLAFDRNIKIYFDWVAKYDSVYHLGSSGDAVEDLWYTEQKELAHAPAGGVIGPDEWNDIFLQAGYYRFGWEDMAKAFSGWVHGGDWKPLKALYDDADSPGDDNNFAVYNAVQCTDTQWPANWTKWRIDNWAVYHRAPFETWSNAWYNTPCLSWPAKAGKPVTIDGRKVAGALLIDEELDAATPFGGSLQVRTLYPASSLIAEPGGTTHADSLSGDACVDDQVADYLATGKLPARKPGNGPDAICAPLPDPVPAQS
;
A
#
# COMPACT_ATOMS: atom_id res chain seq x y z
N MET A 1 -29.37 38.56 -64.16
CA MET A 1 -29.58 38.02 -65.55
C MET A 1 -29.79 36.54 -65.38
N LYS A 2 -31.05 36.18 -65.60
CA LYS A 2 -31.66 35.33 -66.68
C LYS A 2 -30.94 33.99 -66.86
N ARG A 3 -31.66 32.96 -66.47
CA ARG A 3 -32.36 31.87 -67.20
C ARG A 3 -31.48 30.61 -67.31
N THR A 4 -31.92 29.33 -67.28
CA THR A 4 -33.24 28.71 -67.47
C THR A 4 -33.16 27.24 -67.07
N ASN A 5 -34.31 26.68 -66.67
CA ASN A 5 -34.64 25.25 -66.47
C ASN A 5 -34.37 24.36 -67.70
N VAL A 6 -34.03 23.08 -67.44
CA VAL A 6 -34.58 21.96 -68.28
C VAL A 6 -34.73 20.73 -67.34
N LYS A 7 -36.02 20.25 -67.29
CA LYS A 7 -36.40 18.94 -66.75
C LYS A 7 -36.11 17.87 -67.77
N LYS A 8 -35.57 16.71 -67.38
CA LYS A 8 -35.77 15.45 -68.14
C LYS A 8 -36.24 14.37 -67.18
N VAL A 9 -37.38 13.87 -67.42
CA VAL A 9 -38.06 12.69 -66.92
C VAL A 9 -37.42 11.46 -67.53
N PHE A 10 -37.02 10.47 -66.77
CA PHE A 10 -36.82 9.10 -67.26
C PHE A 10 -37.47 8.14 -66.23
N SER A 11 -38.39 7.34 -66.76
CA SER A 11 -39.06 6.23 -66.12
C SER A 11 -38.06 5.14 -65.80
N ALA A 12 -38.08 4.66 -64.56
CA ALA A 12 -37.32 3.47 -64.11
C ALA A 12 -38.30 2.32 -63.84
N ILE A 13 -38.02 1.23 -64.47
CA ILE A 13 -38.69 -0.07 -64.37
C ILE A 13 -38.25 -0.66 -63.02
N ALA A 14 -39.24 -1.01 -62.20
CA ALA A 14 -38.97 -1.71 -60.92
C ALA A 14 -38.74 -3.21 -61.16
N VAL A 15 -37.53 -3.70 -60.89
CA VAL A 15 -37.23 -5.13 -60.76
C VAL A 15 -37.18 -5.43 -59.28
N ALA A 16 -38.19 -6.17 -58.79
CA ALA A 16 -38.21 -6.68 -57.43
C ALA A 16 -37.26 -7.90 -57.29
N GLY A 17 -36.06 -7.68 -56.80
CA GLY A 17 -35.16 -8.75 -56.39
C GLY A 17 -35.37 -9.09 -54.93
N LEU A 18 -35.90 -10.27 -54.63
CA LEU A 18 -35.94 -10.85 -53.29
C LEU A 18 -34.48 -11.16 -52.83
N LEU A 19 -33.91 -10.30 -52.01
CA LEU A 19 -32.71 -10.60 -51.23
C LEU A 19 -33.14 -11.31 -49.95
N ALA A 20 -32.97 -12.63 -49.90
CA ALA A 20 -33.02 -13.40 -48.63
C ALA A 20 -31.82 -13.01 -47.78
N GLY A 21 -32.00 -12.03 -46.88
CA GLY A 21 -31.02 -11.67 -45.87
C GLY A 21 -30.88 -12.77 -44.82
N THR A 22 -29.80 -13.54 -44.88
CA THR A 22 -29.38 -14.38 -43.75
C THR A 22 -28.98 -13.46 -42.62
N VAL A 23 -29.85 -13.31 -41.63
CA VAL A 23 -29.50 -12.69 -40.34
C VAL A 23 -28.53 -13.66 -39.65
N ALA A 24 -27.24 -13.39 -39.71
CA ALA A 24 -26.25 -14.06 -38.89
C ALA A 24 -26.50 -13.63 -37.46
N ALA A 25 -27.07 -14.51 -36.65
CA ALA A 25 -27.16 -14.31 -35.22
C ALA A 25 -25.74 -14.14 -34.64
N ALA A 26 -25.44 -12.97 -34.11
CA ALA A 26 -24.21 -12.76 -33.34
C ALA A 26 -24.15 -13.80 -32.21
N PRO A 27 -23.01 -14.43 -31.99
CA PRO A 27 -22.88 -15.38 -30.87
C PRO A 27 -23.20 -14.65 -29.58
N VAL A 28 -24.19 -15.15 -28.86
CA VAL A 28 -24.48 -14.73 -27.48
C VAL A 28 -23.25 -15.09 -26.70
N ALA A 29 -22.50 -14.09 -26.23
CA ALA A 29 -21.39 -14.29 -25.30
C ALA A 29 -21.99 -14.93 -24.03
N VAL A 30 -21.82 -16.22 -23.86
CA VAL A 30 -22.14 -16.90 -22.60
C VAL A 30 -21.20 -16.29 -21.57
N ALA A 31 -21.76 -15.58 -20.59
CA ALA A 31 -20.99 -15.09 -19.46
C ALA A 31 -20.24 -16.27 -18.82
N ALA A 32 -18.94 -16.12 -18.61
CA ALA A 32 -18.18 -17.15 -17.91
C ALA A 32 -18.88 -17.48 -16.57
N PRO A 33 -18.97 -18.76 -16.17
CA PRO A 33 -19.66 -19.12 -14.94
C PRO A 33 -18.99 -18.40 -13.77
N GLU A 34 -19.80 -17.72 -12.94
CA GLU A 34 -19.33 -17.00 -11.76
C GLU A 34 -18.72 -17.99 -10.77
N PHE A 35 -17.50 -17.69 -10.30
CA PHE A 35 -16.82 -18.55 -9.33
C PHE A 35 -17.55 -18.57 -7.98
N THR A 36 -17.81 -19.76 -7.48
CA THR A 36 -18.37 -20.00 -6.15
C THR A 36 -17.34 -20.73 -5.30
N PRO A 37 -16.74 -20.07 -4.28
CA PRO A 37 -15.75 -20.71 -3.42
C PRO A 37 -16.39 -21.73 -2.49
N ALA A 38 -15.60 -22.73 -2.09
CA ALA A 38 -15.96 -23.60 -0.98
C ALA A 38 -15.85 -22.85 0.36
N PRO A 39 -16.60 -23.27 1.39
CA PRO A 39 -16.42 -22.74 2.75
C PRO A 39 -14.99 -23.00 3.26
N ILE A 40 -14.48 -22.08 4.08
CA ILE A 40 -13.15 -22.22 4.69
C ILE A 40 -13.21 -23.27 5.80
N ALA A 41 -12.30 -24.24 5.74
CA ALA A 41 -12.09 -25.19 6.85
C ALA A 41 -11.21 -24.53 7.91
N TRP A 42 -11.83 -24.16 9.02
CA TRP A 42 -11.15 -23.46 10.13
C TRP A 42 -10.46 -24.44 11.06
N GLY A 43 -9.25 -24.12 11.51
CA GLY A 43 -8.44 -24.89 12.43
C GLY A 43 -7.54 -24.00 13.29
N SER A 44 -6.62 -24.63 14.01
CA SER A 44 -5.65 -23.89 14.85
C SER A 44 -4.64 -23.14 14.00
N CYS A 45 -4.31 -21.91 14.38
CA CYS A 45 -3.29 -21.12 13.71
C CYS A 45 -1.87 -21.62 14.01
N ASN A 46 -0.95 -21.51 13.07
CA ASN A 46 0.47 -21.81 13.29
C ASN A 46 1.15 -20.79 14.22
N SER A 47 0.77 -19.51 14.12
CA SER A 47 1.30 -18.43 14.98
C SER A 47 0.88 -18.62 16.44
N PRO A 48 1.83 -18.66 17.41
CA PRO A 48 1.50 -18.70 18.84
C PRO A 48 0.68 -17.49 19.30
N ASN A 49 0.96 -16.30 18.75
CA ASN A 49 0.25 -15.07 19.08
C ASN A 49 -1.22 -15.13 18.65
N LEU A 50 -1.49 -15.62 17.44
CA LEU A 50 -2.86 -15.81 16.97
C LEU A 50 -3.61 -16.84 17.79
N ARG A 51 -2.96 -17.98 18.17
CA ARG A 51 -3.58 -18.96 19.05
C ARG A 51 -3.92 -18.37 20.43
N LYS A 52 -2.99 -17.61 21.01
CA LYS A 52 -3.21 -16.92 22.31
C LYS A 52 -4.35 -15.90 22.21
N ALA A 53 -4.52 -15.29 21.05
CA ALA A 53 -5.62 -14.36 20.78
C ALA A 53 -6.98 -15.05 20.57
N GLY A 54 -7.02 -16.38 20.46
CA GLY A 54 -8.24 -17.14 20.18
C GLY A 54 -8.61 -17.16 18.69
N ALA A 55 -7.64 -16.91 17.81
CA ALA A 55 -7.87 -16.93 16.37
C ALA A 55 -7.95 -18.36 15.82
N GLU A 56 -8.77 -18.52 14.79
CA GLU A 56 -8.83 -19.69 13.92
C GLU A 56 -8.19 -19.35 12.58
N CYS A 57 -7.53 -20.29 11.93
CA CYS A 57 -6.88 -20.11 10.63
C CYS A 57 -7.38 -21.15 9.61
N GLY A 58 -7.28 -20.80 8.33
CA GLY A 58 -7.64 -21.68 7.23
C GLY A 58 -7.13 -21.16 5.90
N PHE A 59 -7.47 -21.86 4.84
CA PHE A 59 -7.16 -21.46 3.47
C PHE A 59 -8.44 -21.33 2.66
N LEU A 60 -8.45 -20.32 1.79
CA LEU A 60 -9.47 -20.13 0.78
C LEU A 60 -8.87 -20.43 -0.59
N GLU A 61 -9.38 -21.43 -1.29
CA GLU A 61 -9.03 -21.65 -2.69
C GLU A 61 -9.77 -20.66 -3.59
N VAL A 62 -9.01 -19.98 -4.46
CA VAL A 62 -9.53 -19.04 -5.47
C VAL A 62 -8.90 -19.32 -6.83
N PRO A 63 -9.53 -18.92 -7.94
CA PRO A 63 -8.91 -19.00 -9.26
C PRO A 63 -7.62 -18.19 -9.32
N LEU A 64 -6.59 -18.72 -9.96
CA LEU A 64 -5.44 -17.91 -10.36
C LEU A 64 -5.94 -16.82 -11.32
N ASP A 65 -6.74 -17.18 -12.31
CA ASP A 65 -7.35 -16.31 -13.29
C ASP A 65 -8.88 -16.37 -13.18
N TYR A 66 -9.50 -15.27 -12.78
CA TYR A 66 -10.96 -15.15 -12.70
C TYR A 66 -11.64 -15.14 -14.09
N GLY A 67 -10.91 -14.90 -15.17
CA GLY A 67 -11.37 -15.11 -16.56
C GLY A 67 -11.45 -16.59 -16.94
N ASN A 68 -10.74 -17.46 -16.20
CA ASN A 68 -10.77 -18.91 -16.37
C ASN A 68 -10.94 -19.61 -15.00
N PRO A 69 -12.12 -19.51 -14.36
CA PRO A 69 -12.33 -20.00 -13.00
C PRO A 69 -12.23 -21.53 -12.85
N GLY A 70 -12.28 -22.28 -13.93
CA GLY A 70 -12.04 -23.72 -13.97
C GLY A 70 -10.57 -24.14 -14.06
N GLY A 71 -9.66 -23.18 -14.27
CA GLY A 71 -8.22 -23.40 -14.42
C GLY A 71 -7.46 -23.58 -13.10
N ALA A 72 -6.19 -23.17 -13.11
CA ALA A 72 -5.33 -23.23 -11.93
C ALA A 72 -5.91 -22.47 -10.74
N LYS A 73 -5.64 -22.96 -9.53
CA LYS A 73 -6.06 -22.37 -8.26
C LYS A 73 -4.85 -21.93 -7.45
N ILE A 74 -5.09 -20.95 -6.59
CA ILE A 74 -4.19 -20.53 -5.52
C ILE A 74 -4.93 -20.60 -4.18
N SER A 75 -4.19 -20.61 -3.08
CA SER A 75 -4.78 -20.69 -1.73
C SER A 75 -4.40 -19.44 -0.94
N LEU A 76 -5.39 -18.68 -0.53
CA LEU A 76 -5.20 -17.51 0.35
C LEU A 76 -5.22 -17.97 1.79
N ALA A 77 -4.21 -17.57 2.56
CA ALA A 77 -4.19 -17.78 3.99
C ALA A 77 -5.13 -16.78 4.69
N VAL A 78 -5.95 -17.26 5.60
CA VAL A 78 -6.97 -16.47 6.30
C VAL A 78 -6.93 -16.77 7.77
N SER A 79 -7.09 -15.76 8.61
CA SER A 79 -7.29 -15.88 10.05
C SER A 79 -8.60 -15.21 10.47
N ARG A 80 -9.16 -15.67 11.59
CA ARG A 80 -10.41 -15.12 12.13
C ARG A 80 -10.39 -15.07 13.65
N VAL A 81 -10.74 -13.89 14.21
CA VAL A 81 -11.18 -13.77 15.60
C VAL A 81 -12.67 -13.48 15.61
N ARG A 82 -13.45 -14.34 16.26
CA ARG A 82 -14.91 -14.24 16.27
C ARG A 82 -15.39 -13.13 17.19
N HIS A 83 -16.56 -12.57 16.85
CA HIS A 83 -17.28 -11.66 17.74
C HIS A 83 -17.62 -12.34 19.07
N THR A 84 -17.68 -11.56 20.13
CA THR A 84 -18.03 -12.05 21.49
C THR A 84 -19.41 -11.58 21.96
N THR A 85 -20.02 -10.63 21.24
CA THR A 85 -21.35 -10.12 21.54
C THR A 85 -22.45 -11.05 21.00
N THR A 86 -23.66 -10.92 21.57
CA THR A 86 -24.84 -11.72 21.14
C THR A 86 -25.34 -11.32 19.74
N ARG A 87 -25.01 -10.12 19.26
CA ARG A 87 -25.40 -9.62 17.93
C ARG A 87 -24.16 -9.27 17.13
N SER A 88 -23.90 -10.08 16.12
CA SER A 88 -22.83 -9.80 15.16
C SER A 88 -23.16 -8.60 14.27
N GLN A 89 -22.16 -7.78 14.00
CA GLN A 89 -22.18 -6.71 12.99
C GLN A 89 -21.64 -7.21 11.63
N GLY A 90 -21.42 -8.52 11.48
CA GLY A 90 -20.84 -9.17 10.31
C GLY A 90 -19.30 -9.27 10.37
N VAL A 91 -18.70 -9.51 9.24
CA VAL A 91 -17.22 -9.64 9.14
C VAL A 91 -16.55 -8.29 8.89
N MET A 92 -15.36 -8.11 9.46
CA MET A 92 -14.46 -6.99 9.19
C MET A 92 -13.20 -7.53 8.53
N LEU A 93 -13.01 -7.31 7.24
CA LEU A 93 -11.77 -7.63 6.54
C LEU A 93 -10.74 -6.55 6.78
N VAL A 94 -9.50 -6.94 7.07
CA VAL A 94 -8.41 -5.99 7.36
C VAL A 94 -7.25 -6.21 6.40
N ASN A 95 -6.66 -5.11 5.91
CA ASN A 95 -5.46 -5.16 5.07
C ASN A 95 -4.45 -4.07 5.50
N PRO A 96 -3.18 -4.43 5.80
CA PRO A 96 -2.16 -3.49 6.29
C PRO A 96 -1.59 -2.59 5.19
N GLY A 97 -1.71 -3.00 3.93
CA GLY A 97 -1.10 -2.29 2.82
C GLY A 97 0.23 -2.90 2.34
N GLY A 98 1.17 -2.07 2.04
CA GLY A 98 2.41 -2.31 1.35
C GLY A 98 2.35 -1.76 -0.08
N PRO A 99 1.89 -2.51 -1.12
CA PRO A 99 1.38 -3.89 -1.16
C PRO A 99 2.41 -4.92 -0.75
N GLY A 100 1.96 -6.07 -0.27
CA GLY A 100 2.83 -7.20 0.13
C GLY A 100 2.85 -7.46 1.63
N GLY A 101 2.30 -6.57 2.46
CA GLY A 101 2.17 -6.78 3.89
C GLY A 101 1.23 -7.95 4.24
N SER A 102 1.65 -8.83 5.15
CA SER A 102 0.81 -9.91 5.67
C SER A 102 -0.33 -9.37 6.52
N GLY A 103 -1.54 -9.73 6.19
CA GLY A 103 -2.74 -9.36 6.93
C GLY A 103 -3.16 -10.38 8.00
N LEU A 104 -2.55 -11.56 8.06
CA LEU A 104 -2.98 -12.61 9.00
C LEU A 104 -2.97 -12.16 10.46
N GLY A 105 -1.99 -11.37 10.87
CA GLY A 105 -1.88 -10.84 12.22
C GLY A 105 -3.02 -9.89 12.61
N LEU A 106 -3.67 -9.27 11.63
CA LEU A 106 -4.63 -8.19 11.87
C LEU A 106 -6.04 -8.67 12.27
N SER A 107 -6.31 -9.95 12.26
CA SER A 107 -7.57 -10.46 12.84
C SER A 107 -7.72 -10.14 14.33
N VAL A 108 -6.64 -9.75 15.03
CA VAL A 108 -6.70 -9.33 16.44
C VAL A 108 -6.99 -7.85 16.63
N LEU A 109 -7.02 -7.04 15.57
CA LEU A 109 -7.15 -5.58 15.61
C LEU A 109 -8.42 -5.12 16.34
N GLY A 110 -9.48 -5.93 16.29
CA GLY A 110 -10.72 -5.65 17.00
C GLY A 110 -10.59 -5.45 18.51
N LYS A 111 -9.51 -5.98 19.11
CA LYS A 111 -9.21 -5.81 20.54
C LYS A 111 -8.68 -4.42 20.89
N ALA A 112 -8.13 -3.70 19.90
CA ALA A 112 -7.67 -2.32 20.06
C ALA A 112 -8.81 -1.29 19.91
N VAL A 113 -9.94 -1.68 19.33
CA VAL A 113 -11.09 -0.77 19.18
C VAL A 113 -11.71 -0.47 20.54
N PRO A 114 -11.73 0.81 20.99
CA PRO A 114 -12.26 1.15 22.32
C PRO A 114 -13.79 0.95 22.41
N LYS A 115 -14.33 1.15 23.61
CA LYS A 115 -15.79 1.05 23.90
C LYS A 115 -16.37 -0.34 23.56
N HIS A 116 -15.54 -1.37 23.49
CA HIS A 116 -15.94 -2.74 23.09
C HIS A 116 -16.60 -2.82 21.70
N ALA A 117 -16.45 -1.79 20.84
CA ALA A 117 -17.12 -1.76 19.55
C ALA A 117 -16.57 -2.82 18.58
N GLY A 118 -15.29 -3.19 18.71
CA GLY A 118 -14.67 -4.25 17.92
C GLY A 118 -15.21 -5.64 18.20
N GLU A 119 -15.73 -5.89 19.42
CA GLU A 119 -16.24 -7.19 19.87
C GLU A 119 -17.49 -7.65 19.10
N SER A 120 -18.14 -6.77 18.35
CA SER A 120 -19.33 -7.07 17.55
C SER A 120 -19.02 -7.62 16.15
N TYR A 121 -17.75 -7.74 15.75
CA TYR A 121 -17.34 -8.18 14.42
C TYR A 121 -16.56 -9.47 14.48
N ASP A 122 -16.74 -10.31 13.46
CA ASP A 122 -15.74 -11.33 13.14
C ASP A 122 -14.60 -10.66 12.38
N TRP A 123 -13.44 -10.51 13.00
CA TRP A 123 -12.26 -9.90 12.38
C TRP A 123 -11.52 -10.89 11.53
N ILE A 124 -11.35 -10.56 10.26
CA ILE A 124 -10.75 -11.43 9.25
C ILE A 124 -9.45 -10.79 8.78
N GLY A 125 -8.33 -11.42 9.15
CA GLY A 125 -7.03 -11.16 8.56
C GLY A 125 -6.80 -12.08 7.37
N PHE A 126 -6.15 -11.61 6.33
CA PHE A 126 -5.82 -12.46 5.19
C PHE A 126 -4.53 -12.01 4.52
N ASP A 127 -3.79 -12.97 4.00
CA ASP A 127 -2.67 -12.69 3.11
C ASP A 127 -3.20 -12.66 1.67
N PRO A 128 -3.11 -11.54 0.96
CA PRO A 128 -3.43 -11.50 -0.46
C PRO A 128 -2.64 -12.53 -1.27
N ARG A 129 -3.00 -12.70 -2.55
CA ARG A 129 -2.26 -13.58 -3.47
C ARG A 129 -0.78 -13.25 -3.50
N GLY A 130 0.06 -14.27 -3.39
CA GLY A 130 1.51 -14.14 -3.37
C GLY A 130 2.11 -13.71 -2.02
N VAL A 131 1.30 -13.24 -1.06
CA VAL A 131 1.77 -12.72 0.23
C VAL A 131 1.93 -13.84 1.27
N GLY A 132 3.02 -13.80 2.01
CA GLY A 132 3.20 -14.49 3.28
C GLY A 132 2.88 -15.99 3.26
N SER A 133 1.81 -16.36 3.96
CA SER A 133 1.38 -17.76 4.06
C SER A 133 0.46 -18.22 2.93
N SER A 134 0.04 -17.34 2.03
CA SER A 134 -0.72 -17.70 0.82
C SER A 134 0.15 -18.54 -0.14
N LYS A 135 -0.49 -19.39 -0.94
CA LYS A 135 0.23 -20.36 -1.78
C LYS A 135 -0.16 -20.22 -3.25
N PRO A 136 0.84 -20.06 -4.14
CA PRO A 136 2.26 -19.93 -3.81
C PRO A 136 2.57 -18.55 -3.22
N ALA A 137 3.55 -18.47 -2.31
CA ALA A 137 4.16 -17.20 -1.92
C ALA A 137 5.11 -16.73 -3.02
N LEU A 138 5.13 -15.41 -3.28
CA LEU A 138 5.99 -14.83 -4.30
C LEU A 138 7.40 -14.59 -3.73
N SER A 139 8.41 -14.98 -4.46
CA SER A 139 9.82 -14.65 -4.17
C SER A 139 10.57 -14.58 -5.49
N CYS A 140 11.46 -13.63 -5.62
CA CYS A 140 12.29 -13.41 -6.80
C CYS A 140 13.76 -13.67 -6.50
N ASP A 141 14.33 -12.92 -5.57
CA ASP A 141 15.72 -13.03 -5.12
C ASP A 141 15.79 -12.66 -3.62
N PRO A 142 15.77 -13.64 -2.72
CA PRO A 142 15.86 -13.39 -1.27
C PRO A 142 17.15 -12.68 -0.84
N GLY A 143 18.19 -12.68 -1.67
CA GLY A 143 19.46 -12.00 -1.40
C GLY A 143 19.47 -10.52 -1.80
N TYR A 144 18.39 -9.98 -2.38
CA TYR A 144 18.38 -8.62 -2.92
C TYR A 144 18.68 -7.54 -1.88
N PHE A 145 18.15 -7.68 -0.65
CA PHE A 145 18.42 -6.81 0.50
C PHE A 145 19.55 -7.33 1.40
N GLY A 146 20.56 -7.96 0.81
CA GLY A 146 21.80 -8.27 1.52
C GLY A 146 22.56 -7.01 1.94
N TYR A 147 23.53 -7.16 2.83
CA TYR A 147 24.33 -6.05 3.33
C TYR A 147 25.33 -5.50 2.31
N ASN A 148 25.84 -4.28 2.55
CA ASN A 148 26.82 -3.59 1.71
C ASN A 148 26.36 -3.40 0.26
N ARG A 149 25.14 -2.95 0.09
CA ARG A 149 24.66 -2.58 -1.23
C ARG A 149 25.38 -1.34 -1.77
N PRO A 150 25.44 -1.17 -3.10
CA PRO A 150 26.00 0.03 -3.70
C PRO A 150 25.21 1.28 -3.30
N ALA A 151 25.88 2.41 -3.08
CA ALA A 151 25.22 3.68 -2.72
C ALA A 151 24.06 4.03 -3.68
N TYR A 152 22.95 4.52 -3.14
CA TYR A 152 21.75 4.79 -3.93
C TYR A 152 21.92 5.94 -4.92
N VAL A 153 22.62 7.02 -4.54
CA VAL A 153 22.77 8.20 -5.40
C VAL A 153 23.67 7.88 -6.59
N PRO A 154 23.17 7.84 -7.83
CA PRO A 154 23.93 7.44 -9.00
C PRO A 154 24.80 8.60 -9.54
N ASP A 155 25.75 9.04 -8.73
CA ASP A 155 26.67 10.14 -9.03
C ASP A 155 27.68 9.82 -10.13
N THR A 156 27.86 8.53 -10.46
CA THR A 156 28.68 8.07 -11.55
C THR A 156 27.90 7.19 -12.53
N PRO A 157 28.28 7.21 -13.84
CA PRO A 157 27.65 6.31 -14.84
C PRO A 157 27.81 4.82 -14.47
N ARG A 158 28.89 4.45 -13.78
CA ARG A 158 29.11 3.07 -13.33
C ARG A 158 28.09 2.67 -12.27
N LEU A 159 27.81 3.53 -11.30
CA LEU A 159 26.86 3.27 -10.23
C LEU A 159 25.44 3.19 -10.77
N GLU A 160 25.06 4.12 -11.66
CA GLU A 160 23.78 4.07 -12.37
C GLU A 160 23.57 2.73 -13.11
N GLN A 161 24.60 2.28 -13.86
CA GLN A 161 24.54 1.00 -14.56
C GLN A 161 24.47 -0.19 -13.60
N THR A 162 25.13 -0.13 -12.44
CA THR A 162 25.07 -1.17 -11.41
C THR A 162 23.64 -1.33 -10.90
N TRP A 163 22.96 -0.24 -10.57
CA TRP A 163 21.58 -0.28 -10.10
C TRP A 163 20.60 -0.74 -11.19
N LEU A 164 20.74 -0.26 -12.42
CA LEU A 164 19.94 -0.74 -13.55
C LEU A 164 20.10 -2.24 -13.78
N ALA A 165 21.33 -2.75 -13.66
CA ALA A 165 21.60 -4.18 -13.79
C ALA A 165 20.98 -4.98 -12.64
N ARG A 166 21.10 -4.53 -11.39
CA ARG A 166 20.47 -5.15 -10.20
C ARG A 166 18.96 -5.23 -10.37
N SER A 167 18.31 -4.11 -10.69
CA SER A 167 16.85 -4.03 -10.88
C SER A 167 16.37 -4.95 -12.01
N LYS A 168 17.08 -4.97 -13.13
CA LYS A 168 16.79 -5.87 -14.25
C LYS A 168 16.99 -7.34 -13.88
N SER A 169 18.05 -7.66 -13.11
CA SER A 169 18.29 -9.02 -12.61
C SER A 169 17.15 -9.48 -11.72
N TYR A 170 16.70 -8.63 -10.79
CA TYR A 170 15.57 -8.92 -9.93
C TYR A 170 14.28 -9.20 -10.72
N ALA A 171 13.90 -8.29 -11.64
CA ALA A 171 12.74 -8.49 -12.50
C ALA A 171 12.84 -9.80 -13.33
N THR A 172 14.05 -10.13 -13.82
CA THR A 172 14.29 -11.39 -14.55
C THR A 172 14.11 -12.60 -13.63
N ALA A 173 14.63 -12.54 -12.41
CA ALA A 173 14.48 -13.61 -11.42
C ALA A 173 13.00 -13.84 -11.04
N CYS A 174 12.19 -12.78 -11.03
CA CYS A 174 10.76 -12.86 -10.77
C CYS A 174 10.03 -13.74 -11.81
N ALA A 175 10.50 -13.81 -13.05
CA ALA A 175 9.86 -14.61 -14.11
C ALA A 175 9.70 -16.10 -13.77
N LYS A 176 10.48 -16.64 -12.81
CA LYS A 176 10.32 -18.02 -12.32
C LYS A 176 8.96 -18.31 -11.70
N ASN A 177 8.24 -17.27 -11.25
CA ASN A 177 6.90 -17.39 -10.65
C ASN A 177 5.79 -17.63 -11.70
N GLY A 178 6.14 -17.57 -12.99
CA GLY A 178 5.27 -17.96 -14.09
C GLY A 178 3.95 -17.17 -14.14
N PRO A 179 2.82 -17.86 -14.38
CA PRO A 179 1.52 -17.21 -14.59
C PRO A 179 1.03 -16.39 -13.40
N LEU A 180 1.53 -16.63 -12.18
CA LEU A 180 1.11 -15.85 -11.00
C LEU A 180 1.33 -14.34 -11.24
N LEU A 181 2.44 -13.96 -11.88
CA LEU A 181 2.79 -12.56 -12.10
C LEU A 181 1.76 -11.79 -12.94
N GLU A 182 1.07 -12.45 -13.87
CA GLU A 182 0.04 -11.81 -14.70
C GLU A 182 -1.25 -11.48 -13.91
N HIS A 183 -1.41 -12.11 -12.74
CA HIS A 183 -2.59 -12.05 -11.90
C HIS A 183 -2.31 -11.46 -10.51
N MET A 184 -1.40 -10.48 -10.45
CA MET A 184 -1.03 -9.79 -9.20
C MET A 184 -1.65 -8.38 -9.07
N LYS A 185 -2.57 -8.01 -9.95
CA LYS A 185 -3.18 -6.68 -9.95
C LYS A 185 -4.08 -6.48 -8.72
N THR A 186 -4.22 -5.24 -8.29
CA THR A 186 -5.17 -4.87 -7.23
C THR A 186 -6.61 -5.34 -7.56
N THR A 187 -6.99 -5.39 -8.84
CA THR A 187 -8.28 -5.94 -9.27
C THR A 187 -8.41 -7.44 -9.00
N ASP A 188 -7.34 -8.21 -9.12
CA ASP A 188 -7.34 -9.64 -8.81
C ASP A 188 -7.52 -9.85 -7.30
N SER A 189 -6.80 -9.08 -6.47
CA SER A 189 -6.96 -9.09 -5.01
C SER A 189 -8.37 -8.65 -4.57
N ALA A 190 -8.99 -7.69 -5.27
CA ALA A 190 -10.37 -7.30 -5.01
C ALA A 190 -11.37 -8.43 -5.34
N GLN A 191 -11.12 -9.22 -6.40
CA GLN A 191 -11.92 -10.42 -6.72
C GLN A 191 -11.71 -11.53 -5.67
N ASP A 192 -10.49 -11.64 -5.12
CA ASP A 192 -10.23 -12.54 -3.99
C ASP A 192 -11.03 -12.15 -2.75
N MET A 193 -11.14 -10.84 -2.45
CA MET A 193 -11.99 -10.34 -1.36
C MET A 193 -13.46 -10.68 -1.59
N GLU A 194 -13.96 -10.58 -2.83
CA GLU A 194 -15.33 -10.99 -3.17
C GLU A 194 -15.53 -12.50 -2.99
N SER A 195 -14.55 -13.31 -3.34
CA SER A 195 -14.55 -14.74 -3.09
C SER A 195 -14.52 -15.05 -1.57
N LEU A 196 -13.71 -14.31 -0.81
CA LEU A 196 -13.66 -14.42 0.65
C LEU A 196 -15.01 -14.07 1.28
N ARG A 197 -15.66 -12.98 0.85
CA ARG A 197 -17.01 -12.62 1.29
C ARG A 197 -18.00 -13.76 1.06
N LYS A 198 -17.98 -14.37 -0.12
CA LYS A 198 -18.87 -15.50 -0.47
C LYS A 198 -18.59 -16.73 0.38
N ALA A 199 -17.31 -17.09 0.57
CA ALA A 199 -16.90 -18.24 1.39
C ALA A 199 -17.30 -18.06 2.87
N LEU A 200 -17.34 -16.81 3.36
CA LEU A 200 -17.83 -16.46 4.70
C LEU A 200 -19.36 -16.38 4.79
N GLY A 201 -20.09 -16.60 3.71
CA GLY A 201 -21.56 -16.56 3.68
C GLY A 201 -22.15 -15.16 3.89
N GLN A 202 -21.39 -14.10 3.64
CA GLN A 202 -21.79 -12.73 3.92
C GLN A 202 -22.46 -12.04 2.72
N GLN A 203 -23.54 -11.29 2.95
CA GLN A 203 -24.14 -10.43 1.92
C GLN A 203 -23.28 -9.19 1.66
N GLN A 204 -22.68 -8.61 2.71
CA GLN A 204 -21.80 -7.47 2.71
C GLN A 204 -20.65 -7.72 3.67
N ILE A 205 -19.52 -7.05 3.43
CA ILE A 205 -18.39 -6.98 4.36
C ILE A 205 -18.30 -5.59 5.00
N ASN A 206 -17.61 -5.51 6.12
CA ASN A 206 -16.98 -4.28 6.57
C ASN A 206 -15.50 -4.37 6.21
N TYR A 207 -14.85 -3.24 6.03
CA TYR A 207 -13.46 -3.19 5.59
C TYR A 207 -12.67 -2.16 6.39
N TYR A 208 -11.45 -2.53 6.76
CA TYR A 208 -10.48 -1.65 7.41
C TYR A 208 -9.17 -1.74 6.63
N GLY A 209 -8.76 -0.68 5.98
CA GLY A 209 -7.54 -0.65 5.15
C GLY A 209 -6.59 0.44 5.59
N PHE A 210 -5.32 0.08 5.68
CA PHE A 210 -4.22 0.99 5.95
C PHE A 210 -3.35 1.16 4.69
N SER A 211 -2.83 2.36 4.41
CA SER A 211 -1.85 2.56 3.35
C SER A 211 -2.35 2.06 1.98
N TYR A 212 -1.57 1.24 1.27
CA TYR A 212 -2.06 0.56 0.05
C TYR A 212 -3.39 -0.16 0.26
N GLY A 213 -3.66 -0.67 1.46
CA GLY A 213 -4.96 -1.29 1.79
C GLY A 213 -6.13 -0.33 1.56
N THR A 214 -5.91 0.99 1.65
CA THR A 214 -6.93 1.99 1.29
C THR A 214 -7.22 1.97 -0.21
N TYR A 215 -6.21 1.80 -1.07
CA TYR A 215 -6.42 1.66 -2.51
C TYR A 215 -7.11 0.34 -2.86
N LEU A 216 -6.74 -0.76 -2.21
CA LEU A 216 -7.44 -2.03 -2.35
C LEU A 216 -8.94 -1.88 -1.95
N GLY A 217 -9.23 -1.20 -0.85
CA GLY A 217 -10.60 -0.85 -0.43
C GLY A 217 -11.34 0.02 -1.44
N GLN A 218 -10.66 1.03 -2.00
CA GLN A 218 -11.21 1.88 -3.05
C GLN A 218 -11.56 1.09 -4.31
N VAL A 219 -10.67 0.20 -4.77
CA VAL A 219 -10.91 -0.68 -5.92
C VAL A 219 -12.06 -1.64 -5.63
N TYR A 220 -12.04 -2.34 -4.48
CA TYR A 220 -13.11 -3.26 -4.10
C TYR A 220 -14.47 -2.56 -4.05
N SER A 221 -14.58 -1.43 -3.38
CA SER A 221 -15.83 -0.70 -3.24
C SER A 221 -16.32 -0.06 -4.56
N THR A 222 -15.41 0.22 -5.50
CA THR A 222 -15.76 0.64 -6.86
C THR A 222 -16.36 -0.52 -7.67
N LEU A 223 -15.75 -1.72 -7.59
CA LEU A 223 -16.21 -2.89 -8.33
C LEU A 223 -17.48 -3.52 -7.70
N TYR A 224 -17.58 -3.47 -6.37
CA TYR A 224 -18.65 -4.12 -5.61
C TYR A 224 -19.32 -3.19 -4.59
N PRO A 225 -19.85 -2.02 -5.00
CA PRO A 225 -20.33 -0.99 -4.06
C PRO A 225 -21.46 -1.47 -3.16
N GLN A 226 -22.28 -2.43 -3.62
CA GLN A 226 -23.37 -3.03 -2.85
C GLN A 226 -22.90 -4.05 -1.82
N ARG A 227 -21.61 -4.42 -1.83
CA ARG A 227 -21.01 -5.41 -0.95
C ARG A 227 -20.28 -4.79 0.25
N VAL A 228 -20.20 -3.47 0.32
CA VAL A 228 -19.58 -2.73 1.43
C VAL A 228 -20.64 -2.16 2.34
N ARG A 229 -20.56 -2.48 3.64
CA ARG A 229 -21.45 -1.95 4.66
C ARG A 229 -20.83 -0.78 5.42
N ARG A 230 -19.62 -0.96 5.94
CA ARG A 230 -18.81 0.07 6.61
C ARG A 230 -17.38 -0.02 6.11
N MET A 231 -16.72 1.11 6.01
CA MET A 231 -15.36 1.18 5.53
C MET A 231 -14.58 2.21 6.32
N VAL A 232 -13.42 1.81 6.84
CA VAL A 232 -12.42 2.70 7.45
C VAL A 232 -11.18 2.63 6.57
N LEU A 233 -10.69 3.77 6.15
CA LEU A 233 -9.51 3.93 5.32
C LEU A 233 -8.56 4.92 5.99
N ASP A 234 -7.43 4.43 6.44
CA ASP A 234 -6.42 5.18 7.17
C ASP A 234 -5.16 5.34 6.31
N SER A 235 -4.68 6.57 6.18
CA SER A 235 -3.53 6.92 5.34
C SER A 235 -3.79 6.63 3.87
N ASN A 236 -4.53 7.52 3.22
CA ASN A 236 -5.19 7.22 1.95
C ASN A 236 -4.33 7.45 0.73
N VAL A 237 -4.13 6.39 -0.07
CA VAL A 237 -3.51 6.49 -1.40
C VAL A 237 -4.35 7.38 -2.33
N ASP A 238 -3.70 8.34 -3.01
CA ASP A 238 -4.32 9.13 -4.08
C ASP A 238 -4.49 8.28 -5.35
N PRO A 239 -5.71 7.87 -5.71
CA PRO A 239 -5.91 6.98 -6.86
C PRO A 239 -5.59 7.59 -8.22
N ARG A 240 -5.39 8.92 -8.29
CA ARG A 240 -5.00 9.62 -9.53
C ARG A 240 -3.51 9.48 -9.85
N LYS A 241 -2.71 9.08 -8.84
CA LYS A 241 -1.24 9.12 -8.92
C LYS A 241 -0.59 7.74 -8.94
N VAL A 242 -1.40 6.68 -8.87
CA VAL A 242 -0.88 5.30 -8.88
C VAL A 242 -0.16 5.00 -10.21
N TRP A 243 1.15 4.60 -10.18
CA TRP A 243 1.95 4.57 -8.96
C TRP A 243 3.14 5.54 -9.06
N TYR A 244 3.68 5.76 -10.28
CA TYR A 244 4.90 6.52 -10.53
C TYR A 244 4.89 7.92 -9.90
N LYS A 245 3.75 8.64 -10.05
CA LYS A 245 3.63 9.99 -9.48
C LYS A 245 3.48 9.99 -7.97
N ALA A 246 2.86 8.96 -7.40
CA ALA A 246 2.74 8.83 -5.95
C ALA A 246 4.13 8.69 -5.32
N ASN A 247 5.02 7.91 -5.91
CA ASN A 247 6.38 7.74 -5.42
C ASN A 247 7.19 9.05 -5.45
N LEU A 248 7.09 9.86 -6.51
CA LEU A 248 7.75 11.18 -6.55
C LEU A 248 7.18 12.17 -5.51
N ASP A 249 5.90 12.05 -5.12
CA ASP A 249 5.34 12.85 -4.04
C ASP A 249 5.83 12.37 -2.67
N GLN A 250 6.03 11.05 -2.50
CA GLN A 250 6.61 10.47 -1.29
C GLN A 250 8.01 11.01 -1.02
N ASP A 251 8.87 11.09 -2.04
CA ASP A 251 10.23 11.59 -1.90
C ASP A 251 10.27 12.97 -1.22
N LEU A 252 9.37 13.88 -1.64
CA LEU A 252 9.27 15.22 -1.05
C LEU A 252 8.75 15.18 0.40
N ALA A 253 7.86 14.25 0.70
CA ALA A 253 7.25 14.15 2.01
C ALA A 253 8.18 13.46 3.02
N PHE A 254 8.93 12.43 2.61
CA PHE A 254 9.93 11.79 3.45
C PHE A 254 11.10 12.71 3.76
N ASP A 255 11.55 13.54 2.81
CA ASP A 255 12.60 14.54 3.06
C ASP A 255 12.16 15.59 4.10
N ARG A 256 10.89 16.01 4.05
CA ARG A 256 10.31 16.86 5.09
C ARG A 256 10.31 16.15 6.45
N ASN A 257 9.88 14.91 6.50
CA ASN A 257 9.69 14.18 7.75
C ASN A 257 11.01 13.79 8.40
N ILE A 258 12.05 13.45 7.62
CA ILE A 258 13.37 13.19 8.21
C ILE A 258 13.96 14.46 8.85
N LYS A 259 13.70 15.65 8.30
CA LYS A 259 14.12 16.92 8.91
C LYS A 259 13.38 17.20 10.21
N ILE A 260 12.09 16.87 10.29
CA ILE A 260 11.33 16.93 11.56
C ILE A 260 11.95 15.99 12.61
N TYR A 261 12.38 14.80 12.21
CA TYR A 261 13.09 13.88 13.08
C TYR A 261 14.44 14.46 13.53
N PHE A 262 15.23 15.07 12.65
CA PHE A 262 16.50 15.71 13.03
C PHE A 262 16.29 16.88 14.00
N ASP A 263 15.24 17.68 13.82
CA ASP A 263 14.86 18.73 14.79
C ASP A 263 14.49 18.12 16.16
N TRP A 264 13.80 16.99 16.17
CA TRP A 264 13.47 16.27 17.39
C TRP A 264 14.75 15.72 18.06
N VAL A 265 15.67 15.14 17.32
CA VAL A 265 16.98 14.67 17.87
C VAL A 265 17.75 15.84 18.49
N ALA A 266 17.82 16.97 17.78
CA ALA A 266 18.51 18.18 18.26
C ALA A 266 17.88 18.75 19.53
N LYS A 267 16.56 18.71 19.69
CA LYS A 267 15.87 19.09 20.93
C LYS A 267 16.37 18.31 22.15
N TYR A 268 16.84 17.09 21.92
CA TYR A 268 17.36 16.19 22.96
C TYR A 268 18.89 15.99 22.86
N ASP A 269 19.62 17.00 22.40
CA ASP A 269 21.08 16.97 22.31
C ASP A 269 21.77 16.66 23.64
N SER A 270 21.18 17.04 24.77
CA SER A 270 21.70 16.65 26.11
C SER A 270 21.64 15.13 26.36
N VAL A 271 20.90 14.37 25.57
CA VAL A 271 20.79 12.90 25.68
C VAL A 271 21.61 12.21 24.61
N TYR A 272 21.48 12.69 23.35
CA TYR A 272 22.05 12.00 22.21
C TYR A 272 23.41 12.56 21.76
N HIS A 273 23.71 13.82 22.05
CA HIS A 273 24.96 14.51 21.68
C HIS A 273 25.26 14.48 20.18
N LEU A 274 24.22 14.63 19.35
CA LEU A 274 24.31 14.55 17.89
C LEU A 274 24.26 15.92 17.21
N GLY A 275 24.02 17.00 17.96
CA GLY A 275 23.96 18.37 17.49
C GLY A 275 22.78 19.13 18.08
N SER A 276 22.97 20.43 18.28
CA SER A 276 22.00 21.33 18.93
C SER A 276 21.03 22.00 17.96
N SER A 277 21.05 21.65 16.67
CA SER A 277 20.10 22.09 15.66
C SER A 277 19.82 20.94 14.67
N GLY A 278 18.63 20.93 14.08
CA GLY A 278 18.27 19.94 13.05
C GLY A 278 19.27 19.91 11.89
N ASP A 279 19.71 21.08 11.40
CA ASP A 279 20.72 21.17 10.36
C ASP A 279 22.06 20.51 10.77
N ALA A 280 22.49 20.67 12.02
CA ALA A 280 23.72 20.04 12.51
C ALA A 280 23.60 18.51 12.60
N VAL A 281 22.42 18.00 12.99
CA VAL A 281 22.12 16.55 12.98
C VAL A 281 22.05 16.03 11.57
N GLU A 282 21.42 16.77 10.64
CA GLU A 282 21.34 16.41 9.21
C GLU A 282 22.76 16.34 8.59
N ASP A 283 23.60 17.34 8.83
CA ASP A 283 24.99 17.38 8.33
C ASP A 283 25.81 16.21 8.87
N LEU A 284 25.65 15.87 10.15
CA LEU A 284 26.29 14.71 10.77
C LEU A 284 25.80 13.40 10.13
N TRP A 285 24.48 13.26 9.94
CA TRP A 285 23.87 12.08 9.32
C TRP A 285 24.43 11.82 7.91
N TYR A 286 24.53 12.86 7.06
CA TYR A 286 25.09 12.75 5.73
C TYR A 286 26.63 12.55 5.75
N THR A 287 27.32 13.01 6.78
CA THR A 287 28.74 12.77 6.98
C THR A 287 28.97 11.29 7.27
N GLU A 288 28.23 10.71 8.20
CA GLU A 288 28.30 9.29 8.52
C GLU A 288 27.94 8.42 7.31
N GLN A 289 26.89 8.76 6.56
CA GLN A 289 26.53 8.05 5.33
C GLN A 289 27.68 7.99 4.33
N LYS A 290 28.44 9.08 4.17
CA LYS A 290 29.62 9.14 3.28
C LYS A 290 30.78 8.31 3.81
N GLU A 291 31.04 8.34 5.11
CA GLU A 291 32.09 7.52 5.74
C GLU A 291 31.76 6.01 5.62
N LEU A 292 30.51 5.64 5.80
CA LEU A 292 30.02 4.27 5.65
C LEU A 292 30.18 3.72 4.23
N ALA A 293 30.20 4.58 3.22
CA ALA A 293 30.48 4.16 1.84
C ALA A 293 31.94 3.67 1.67
N HIS A 294 32.85 4.11 2.54
CA HIS A 294 34.25 3.70 2.51
C HIS A 294 34.58 2.63 3.54
N ALA A 295 33.93 2.68 4.71
CA ALA A 295 34.16 1.80 5.84
C ALA A 295 32.82 1.38 6.47
N PRO A 296 32.12 0.39 5.92
CA PRO A 296 30.85 -0.07 6.45
C PRO A 296 30.91 -0.47 7.91
N ALA A 297 29.95 -0.02 8.72
CA ALA A 297 29.88 -0.31 10.14
C ALA A 297 29.73 -1.82 10.37
N GLY A 298 30.66 -2.39 11.16
CA GLY A 298 30.74 -3.84 11.36
C GLY A 298 30.95 -4.67 10.08
N GLY A 299 31.29 -4.03 8.95
CA GLY A 299 31.38 -4.66 7.65
C GLY A 299 30.03 -4.99 6.99
N VAL A 300 28.91 -4.48 7.53
CA VAL A 300 27.54 -4.85 7.08
C VAL A 300 26.65 -3.63 6.84
N ILE A 301 26.77 -2.55 7.60
CA ILE A 301 25.96 -1.35 7.40
C ILE A 301 26.72 -0.35 6.56
N GLY A 302 26.40 -0.29 5.30
CA GLY A 302 26.89 0.70 4.34
C GLY A 302 25.95 1.90 4.22
N PRO A 303 26.13 2.75 3.19
CA PRO A 303 25.36 3.97 3.01
C PRO A 303 23.86 3.73 2.74
N ASP A 304 23.52 2.60 2.12
CA ASP A 304 22.14 2.23 1.79
C ASP A 304 21.42 1.67 3.01
N GLU A 305 22.05 0.74 3.72
CA GLU A 305 21.49 0.20 4.97
C GLU A 305 21.28 1.32 5.99
N TRP A 306 22.19 2.30 6.04
CA TRP A 306 22.02 3.52 6.84
C TRP A 306 20.77 4.30 6.44
N ASN A 307 20.58 4.55 5.14
CA ASN A 307 19.39 5.23 4.62
C ASN A 307 18.10 4.52 5.00
N ASP A 308 18.05 3.21 4.80
CA ASP A 308 16.85 2.40 5.02
C ASP A 308 16.45 2.33 6.50
N ILE A 309 17.44 2.30 7.42
CA ILE A 309 17.17 2.42 8.86
C ILE A 309 16.39 3.70 9.18
N PHE A 310 16.88 4.84 8.67
CA PHE A 310 16.29 6.15 8.98
C PHE A 310 15.04 6.48 8.17
N LEU A 311 14.75 5.76 7.11
CA LEU A 311 13.47 5.84 6.39
C LEU A 311 12.29 5.60 7.35
N GLN A 312 12.47 4.69 8.33
CA GLN A 312 11.45 4.38 9.34
C GLN A 312 11.10 5.60 10.22
N ALA A 313 12.01 6.58 10.37
CA ALA A 313 11.71 7.82 11.09
C ALA A 313 10.70 8.69 10.35
N GLY A 314 10.65 8.60 9.02
CA GLY A 314 9.64 9.26 8.19
C GLY A 314 8.28 8.59 8.22
N TYR A 315 8.23 7.29 8.57
CA TYR A 315 6.99 6.54 8.74
C TYR A 315 6.39 6.68 10.13
N TYR A 316 7.21 6.53 11.21
CA TYR A 316 6.69 6.28 12.54
C TYR A 316 7.47 7.00 13.64
N ARG A 317 6.78 7.83 14.44
CA ARG A 317 7.38 8.50 15.60
C ARG A 317 7.80 7.56 16.70
N PHE A 318 7.11 6.45 16.89
CA PHE A 318 7.41 5.51 17.99
C PHE A 318 8.79 4.85 17.86
N GLY A 319 9.42 4.82 16.68
CA GLY A 319 10.78 4.34 16.45
C GLY A 319 11.89 5.38 16.66
N TRP A 320 11.56 6.65 16.85
CA TRP A 320 12.54 7.74 16.87
C TRP A 320 13.61 7.59 17.94
N GLU A 321 13.23 7.19 19.17
CA GLU A 321 14.18 6.99 20.26
C GLU A 321 15.22 5.91 19.96
N ASP A 322 14.79 4.78 19.42
CA ASP A 322 15.69 3.65 19.17
C ASP A 322 16.66 3.98 18.03
N MET A 323 16.18 4.67 16.98
CA MET A 323 17.03 5.17 15.91
C MET A 323 18.03 6.22 16.42
N ALA A 324 17.63 7.17 17.27
CA ALA A 324 18.52 8.17 17.82
C ALA A 324 19.57 7.56 18.77
N LYS A 325 19.19 6.55 19.56
CA LYS A 325 20.15 5.79 20.41
C LYS A 325 21.16 5.03 19.56
N ALA A 326 20.70 4.39 18.49
CA ALA A 326 21.59 3.66 17.58
C ALA A 326 22.56 4.61 16.84
N PHE A 327 22.08 5.78 16.40
CA PHE A 327 22.88 6.82 15.78
C PHE A 327 23.96 7.34 16.76
N SER A 328 23.55 7.76 17.96
CA SER A 328 24.46 8.24 19.02
C SER A 328 25.49 7.19 19.41
N GLY A 329 25.05 5.93 19.60
CA GLY A 329 25.94 4.81 19.94
C GLY A 329 26.98 4.54 18.87
N TRP A 330 26.61 4.69 17.59
CA TRP A 330 27.55 4.60 16.48
C TRP A 330 28.56 5.75 16.47
N VAL A 331 28.10 7.00 16.49
CA VAL A 331 28.96 8.18 16.38
C VAL A 331 29.97 8.26 17.53
N HIS A 332 29.56 7.98 18.75
CA HIS A 332 30.40 8.15 19.95
C HIS A 332 31.13 6.88 20.37
N GLY A 333 30.61 5.71 20.03
CA GLY A 333 31.14 4.44 20.50
C GLY A 333 31.51 3.42 19.43
N GLY A 334 31.20 3.69 18.17
CA GLY A 334 31.40 2.72 17.08
C GLY A 334 30.51 1.47 17.21
N ASP A 335 29.40 1.56 18.00
CA ASP A 335 28.50 0.42 18.21
C ASP A 335 27.51 0.31 17.03
N TRP A 336 27.84 -0.58 16.10
CA TRP A 336 27.05 -0.85 14.91
C TRP A 336 25.92 -1.87 15.09
N LYS A 337 25.91 -2.61 16.21
CA LYS A 337 24.93 -3.70 16.42
C LYS A 337 23.49 -3.25 16.49
N PRO A 338 23.16 -2.13 17.17
CA PRO A 338 21.79 -1.60 17.13
C PRO A 338 21.36 -1.17 15.72
N LEU A 339 22.27 -0.58 14.91
CA LEU A 339 21.99 -0.24 13.52
C LEU A 339 21.63 -1.49 12.70
N LYS A 340 22.44 -2.57 12.86
CA LYS A 340 22.14 -3.83 12.19
C LYS A 340 20.79 -4.41 12.61
N ALA A 341 20.44 -4.35 13.88
CA ALA A 341 19.17 -4.86 14.36
C ALA A 341 17.99 -4.09 13.76
N LEU A 342 18.09 -2.77 13.67
CA LEU A 342 17.07 -1.92 13.02
C LEU A 342 16.95 -2.21 11.52
N TYR A 343 18.08 -2.41 10.82
CA TYR A 343 18.06 -2.80 9.42
C TYR A 343 17.43 -4.18 9.19
N ASP A 344 17.81 -5.16 10.00
CA ASP A 344 17.27 -6.53 9.88
C ASP A 344 15.74 -6.56 10.12
N ASP A 345 15.23 -5.69 10.98
CA ASP A 345 13.79 -5.56 11.24
C ASP A 345 13.06 -4.87 10.08
N ALA A 346 13.68 -3.84 9.49
CA ALA A 346 13.08 -3.06 8.41
C ALA A 346 13.05 -3.82 7.06
N ASP A 347 14.18 -4.42 6.66
CA ASP A 347 14.38 -4.99 5.31
C ASP A 347 14.43 -6.51 5.27
N SER A 348 14.41 -7.18 6.43
CA SER A 348 14.34 -8.65 6.54
C SER A 348 15.33 -9.38 5.62
N PRO A 349 16.67 -9.17 5.72
CA PRO A 349 17.65 -9.81 4.85
C PRO A 349 17.45 -11.33 4.75
N GLY A 350 17.34 -11.85 3.52
CA GLY A 350 17.06 -13.27 3.27
C GLY A 350 15.59 -13.58 2.98
N ASP A 351 14.70 -12.60 3.08
CA ASP A 351 13.29 -12.69 2.67
C ASP A 351 12.94 -11.51 1.75
N ASP A 352 12.47 -11.81 0.53
CA ASP A 352 12.06 -10.80 -0.43
C ASP A 352 10.56 -10.80 -0.71
N ASN A 353 9.75 -11.54 0.06
CA ASN A 353 8.33 -11.70 -0.24
C ASN A 353 7.59 -10.36 -0.33
N ASN A 354 7.78 -9.47 0.64
CA ASN A 354 7.15 -8.15 0.64
C ASN A 354 7.53 -7.36 -0.62
N PHE A 355 8.82 -7.24 -0.92
CA PHE A 355 9.34 -6.52 -2.08
C PHE A 355 8.92 -7.14 -3.42
N ALA A 356 8.89 -8.47 -3.51
CA ALA A 356 8.44 -9.19 -4.70
C ALA A 356 6.96 -8.90 -4.99
N VAL A 357 6.11 -8.96 -3.96
CA VAL A 357 4.68 -8.65 -4.10
C VAL A 357 4.45 -7.17 -4.37
N TYR A 358 5.19 -6.28 -3.67
CA TYR A 358 5.12 -4.84 -3.92
C TYR A 358 5.34 -4.53 -5.41
N ASN A 359 6.45 -5.01 -5.98
CA ASN A 359 6.75 -4.79 -7.39
C ASN A 359 5.73 -5.49 -8.30
N ALA A 360 5.33 -6.73 -7.99
CA ALA A 360 4.36 -7.47 -8.80
C ALA A 360 3.03 -6.71 -8.92
N VAL A 361 2.52 -6.14 -7.83
CA VAL A 361 1.29 -5.34 -7.84
C VAL A 361 1.50 -4.02 -8.57
N GLN A 362 2.49 -3.23 -8.18
CA GLN A 362 2.67 -1.89 -8.73
C GLN A 362 3.04 -1.89 -10.22
N CYS A 363 3.90 -2.83 -10.64
CA CYS A 363 4.29 -2.94 -12.05
C CYS A 363 3.16 -3.50 -12.94
N THR A 364 2.18 -4.21 -12.36
CA THR A 364 1.05 -4.77 -13.14
C THR A 364 -0.23 -3.95 -13.08
N ASP A 365 -0.46 -3.18 -12.03
CA ASP A 365 -1.63 -2.29 -11.92
C ASP A 365 -1.67 -1.22 -13.02
N THR A 366 -0.51 -0.67 -13.36
CA THR A 366 -0.39 0.41 -14.33
C THR A 366 0.94 0.34 -15.08
N GLN A 367 0.94 0.89 -16.30
CA GLN A 367 2.17 1.03 -17.08
C GLN A 367 3.03 2.16 -16.50
N TRP A 368 4.20 1.82 -16.00
CA TRP A 368 5.25 2.77 -15.60
C TRP A 368 5.95 3.35 -16.83
N PRO A 369 6.63 4.51 -16.73
CA PRO A 369 7.41 5.04 -17.83
C PRO A 369 8.46 4.03 -18.31
N ALA A 370 8.38 3.61 -19.57
CA ALA A 370 9.25 2.58 -20.14
C ALA A 370 10.67 3.08 -20.48
N ASN A 371 10.94 4.37 -20.34
CA ASN A 371 12.20 4.99 -20.72
C ASN A 371 12.94 5.48 -19.48
N TRP A 372 14.12 4.92 -19.22
CA TRP A 372 14.99 5.30 -18.11
C TRP A 372 15.35 6.80 -18.10
N THR A 373 15.53 7.41 -19.27
CA THR A 373 15.83 8.85 -19.35
C THR A 373 14.79 9.69 -18.63
N LYS A 374 13.50 9.31 -18.72
CA LYS A 374 12.43 10.01 -17.99
C LYS A 374 12.61 9.85 -16.47
N TRP A 375 12.84 8.62 -15.99
CA TRP A 375 13.09 8.37 -14.56
C TRP A 375 14.28 9.18 -14.06
N ARG A 376 15.37 9.15 -14.80
CA ARG A 376 16.60 9.87 -14.46
C ARG A 376 16.37 11.38 -14.34
N ILE A 377 15.65 11.98 -15.31
CA ILE A 377 15.35 13.41 -15.30
C ILE A 377 14.43 13.76 -14.11
N ASP A 378 13.35 13.02 -13.92
CA ASP A 378 12.38 13.28 -12.86
C ASP A 378 13.01 13.13 -11.48
N ASN A 379 13.76 12.03 -11.25
CA ASN A 379 14.36 11.78 -9.94
C ASN A 379 15.49 12.76 -9.62
N TRP A 380 16.33 13.17 -10.59
CA TRP A 380 17.31 14.24 -10.34
C TRP A 380 16.63 15.58 -10.02
N ALA A 381 15.52 15.90 -10.70
CA ALA A 381 14.77 17.12 -10.40
C ALA A 381 14.15 17.12 -8.99
N VAL A 382 13.71 15.98 -8.50
CA VAL A 382 13.22 15.81 -7.13
C VAL A 382 14.38 15.79 -6.14
N TYR A 383 15.45 15.04 -6.42
CA TYR A 383 16.64 14.91 -5.55
C TYR A 383 17.27 16.24 -5.15
N HIS A 384 17.31 17.20 -6.05
CA HIS A 384 17.83 18.54 -5.73
C HIS A 384 17.01 19.30 -4.66
N ARG A 385 15.82 18.81 -4.33
CA ARG A 385 14.91 19.41 -3.35
C ARG A 385 14.65 18.49 -2.17
N ALA A 386 14.80 17.20 -2.38
CA ALA A 386 14.47 16.14 -1.44
C ALA A 386 15.49 14.97 -1.59
N PRO A 387 16.74 15.15 -1.12
CA PRO A 387 17.80 14.18 -1.35
C PRO A 387 17.64 12.87 -0.56
N PHE A 388 16.89 12.88 0.54
CA PHE A 388 16.87 11.77 1.49
C PHE A 388 16.41 10.45 0.87
N GLU A 389 15.22 10.42 0.26
CA GLU A 389 14.56 9.19 -0.18
C GLU A 389 14.59 8.98 -1.70
N THR A 390 14.80 10.03 -2.49
CA THR A 390 14.53 10.01 -3.94
C THR A 390 15.22 8.85 -4.68
N TRP A 391 16.48 8.57 -4.42
CA TRP A 391 17.17 7.52 -5.17
C TRP A 391 16.94 6.11 -4.63
N SER A 392 16.75 5.94 -3.32
CA SER A 392 16.32 4.66 -2.75
C SER A 392 14.95 4.26 -3.30
N ASN A 393 13.97 5.16 -3.25
CA ASN A 393 12.63 4.93 -3.80
C ASN A 393 12.65 4.70 -5.32
N ALA A 394 13.45 5.45 -6.07
CA ALA A 394 13.62 5.22 -7.50
C ALA A 394 14.09 3.79 -7.79
N TRP A 395 15.13 3.30 -7.08
CA TRP A 395 15.66 1.95 -7.28
C TRP A 395 14.73 0.86 -6.77
N TYR A 396 13.98 1.13 -5.70
CA TYR A 396 12.94 0.22 -5.18
C TYR A 396 11.89 -0.10 -6.24
N ASN A 397 11.57 0.85 -7.11
CA ASN A 397 10.55 0.74 -8.15
C ASN A 397 11.12 0.42 -9.55
N THR A 398 12.42 0.56 -9.76
CA THR A 398 13.07 0.37 -11.08
C THR A 398 12.89 -1.04 -11.68
N PRO A 399 12.64 -2.14 -10.94
CA PRO A 399 12.24 -3.41 -11.54
C PRO A 399 11.07 -3.29 -12.53
N CYS A 400 10.16 -2.30 -12.34
CA CYS A 400 9.03 -2.04 -13.25
C CYS A 400 9.44 -1.64 -14.69
N LEU A 401 10.69 -1.19 -14.91
CA LEU A 401 11.19 -0.94 -16.28
C LEU A 401 11.28 -2.20 -17.14
N SER A 402 11.46 -3.35 -16.51
CA SER A 402 11.67 -4.64 -17.20
C SER A 402 10.83 -5.76 -16.57
N TRP A 403 9.73 -5.42 -15.93
CA TRP A 403 8.86 -6.40 -15.28
C TRP A 403 8.32 -7.41 -16.30
N PRO A 404 8.37 -8.72 -16.01
CA PRO A 404 8.05 -9.75 -17.01
C PRO A 404 6.55 -9.90 -17.29
N ALA A 405 5.66 -9.37 -16.43
CA ALA A 405 4.22 -9.45 -16.61
C ALA A 405 3.63 -8.18 -17.23
N LYS A 406 2.49 -8.31 -17.92
CA LYS A 406 1.87 -7.20 -18.63
C LYS A 406 1.15 -6.25 -17.66
N ALA A 407 1.45 -4.96 -17.78
CA ALA A 407 0.74 -3.91 -17.06
C ALA A 407 -0.73 -3.78 -17.51
N GLY A 408 -1.60 -3.56 -16.53
CA GLY A 408 -3.01 -3.23 -16.72
C GLY A 408 -3.25 -1.74 -16.88
N LYS A 409 -4.48 -1.34 -16.56
CA LYS A 409 -4.91 0.05 -16.46
C LYS A 409 -5.43 0.29 -15.03
N PRO A 410 -5.10 1.43 -14.41
CA PRO A 410 -5.63 1.78 -13.11
C PRO A 410 -7.17 1.81 -13.13
N VAL A 411 -7.78 1.41 -12.02
CA VAL A 411 -9.23 1.52 -11.86
C VAL A 411 -9.60 2.99 -11.65
N THR A 412 -10.57 3.48 -12.42
CA THR A 412 -11.17 4.78 -12.13
C THR A 412 -12.05 4.64 -10.88
N ILE A 413 -11.63 5.21 -9.78
CA ILE A 413 -12.33 5.07 -8.50
C ILE A 413 -13.64 5.86 -8.50
N ASP A 414 -14.72 5.17 -8.07
CA ASP A 414 -16.07 5.73 -7.94
C ASP A 414 -16.72 5.29 -6.62
N GLY A 415 -16.66 6.16 -5.61
CA GLY A 415 -17.27 5.95 -4.29
C GLY A 415 -18.71 6.42 -4.15
N ARG A 416 -19.35 6.94 -5.21
CA ARG A 416 -20.70 7.56 -5.13
C ARG A 416 -21.81 6.60 -4.67
N LYS A 417 -21.61 5.31 -4.82
CA LYS A 417 -22.57 4.28 -4.42
C LYS A 417 -22.25 3.60 -3.09
N VAL A 418 -21.15 3.98 -2.45
CA VAL A 418 -20.73 3.46 -1.14
C VAL A 418 -21.55 4.18 -0.05
N ALA A 419 -22.12 3.41 0.86
CA ALA A 419 -23.06 3.93 1.87
C ALA A 419 -22.38 4.85 2.90
N GLY A 420 -21.10 4.66 3.17
CA GLY A 420 -20.30 5.47 4.09
C GLY A 420 -18.87 4.99 4.21
N ALA A 421 -17.94 5.93 4.40
CA ALA A 421 -16.54 5.64 4.69
C ALA A 421 -16.01 6.64 5.71
N LEU A 422 -15.30 6.15 6.72
CA LEU A 422 -14.49 6.96 7.62
C LEU A 422 -13.07 7.00 7.06
N LEU A 423 -12.59 8.19 6.76
CA LEU A 423 -11.24 8.46 6.29
C LEU A 423 -10.44 9.06 7.44
N ILE A 424 -9.20 8.65 7.60
CA ILE A 424 -8.29 9.11 8.65
C ILE A 424 -6.95 9.41 7.99
N ASP A 425 -6.26 10.46 8.43
CA ASP A 425 -4.91 10.74 7.96
C ASP A 425 -4.22 11.79 8.82
N GLU A 426 -2.93 11.63 9.06
CA GLU A 426 -2.07 12.69 9.57
C GLU A 426 -1.65 13.65 8.44
N GLU A 427 -1.66 14.97 8.69
CA GLU A 427 -1.41 15.97 7.62
C GLU A 427 0.00 15.91 7.02
N LEU A 428 0.95 15.39 7.77
CA LEU A 428 2.33 15.25 7.34
C LEU A 428 2.72 13.79 7.05
N ASP A 429 1.75 12.88 6.88
CA ASP A 429 2.04 11.53 6.40
C ASP A 429 2.92 11.59 5.15
N ALA A 430 4.04 10.85 5.17
CA ALA A 430 4.99 10.83 4.06
C ALA A 430 4.68 9.73 3.04
N ALA A 431 4.21 8.58 3.50
CA ALA A 431 3.96 7.42 2.65
C ALA A 431 2.70 7.59 1.78
N THR A 432 1.67 8.23 2.34
CA THR A 432 0.43 8.57 1.64
C THR A 432 0.08 10.04 1.89
N PRO A 433 0.74 10.98 1.20
CA PRO A 433 0.59 12.41 1.48
C PRO A 433 -0.88 12.85 1.53
N PHE A 434 -1.25 13.61 2.54
CA PHE A 434 -2.61 14.05 2.93
C PHE A 434 -3.52 14.48 1.78
N GLY A 435 -2.96 15.00 0.70
CA GLY A 435 -3.70 15.32 -0.52
C GLY A 435 -4.46 14.13 -1.12
N GLY A 436 -4.02 12.90 -0.83
CA GLY A 436 -4.71 11.66 -1.18
C GLY A 436 -6.04 11.54 -0.45
N SER A 437 -6.04 11.75 0.85
CA SER A 437 -7.26 11.72 1.69
C SER A 437 -8.28 12.77 1.29
N LEU A 438 -7.84 13.98 0.95
CA LEU A 438 -8.73 15.02 0.42
C LEU A 438 -9.36 14.60 -0.92
N GLN A 439 -8.58 13.93 -1.78
CA GLN A 439 -9.09 13.41 -3.05
C GLN A 439 -10.09 12.26 -2.84
N VAL A 440 -9.77 11.31 -1.98
CA VAL A 440 -10.67 10.19 -1.66
C VAL A 440 -11.97 10.73 -1.06
N ARG A 441 -11.91 11.70 -0.16
CA ARG A 441 -13.10 12.38 0.39
C ARG A 441 -13.98 12.97 -0.72
N THR A 442 -13.37 13.52 -1.77
CA THR A 442 -14.11 14.06 -2.92
C THR A 442 -14.80 12.95 -3.73
N LEU A 443 -14.14 11.81 -3.91
CA LEU A 443 -14.67 10.67 -4.66
C LEU A 443 -15.77 9.91 -3.91
N TYR A 444 -15.79 10.01 -2.57
CA TYR A 444 -16.77 9.36 -1.68
C TYR A 444 -17.68 10.40 -1.02
N PRO A 445 -18.80 10.81 -1.64
CA PRO A 445 -19.69 11.86 -1.10
C PRO A 445 -20.27 11.53 0.28
N ALA A 446 -20.40 10.25 0.61
CA ALA A 446 -20.90 9.77 1.91
C ALA A 446 -19.76 9.47 2.90
N SER A 447 -18.55 10.00 2.71
CA SER A 447 -17.44 9.86 3.65
C SER A 447 -17.30 11.06 4.58
N SER A 448 -16.58 10.86 5.68
CA SER A 448 -16.03 11.93 6.53
C SER A 448 -14.56 11.69 6.77
N LEU A 449 -13.76 12.76 6.81
CA LEU A 449 -12.33 12.74 7.02
C LEU A 449 -11.97 13.30 8.38
N ILE A 450 -11.25 12.54 9.19
CA ILE A 450 -10.55 12.98 10.39
C ILE A 450 -9.12 13.32 9.97
N ALA A 451 -8.66 14.51 10.33
CA ALA A 451 -7.27 14.91 10.12
C ALA A 451 -6.57 15.19 11.43
N GLU A 452 -5.26 14.91 11.47
CA GLU A 452 -4.38 15.17 12.60
C GLU A 452 -3.28 16.16 12.18
N PRO A 453 -3.53 17.48 12.35
CA PRO A 453 -2.60 18.52 11.93
C PRO A 453 -1.25 18.42 12.63
N GLY A 454 -0.17 18.45 11.84
CA GLY A 454 1.20 18.34 12.33
C GLY A 454 1.64 16.93 12.70
N GLY A 455 0.78 15.93 12.58
CA GLY A 455 1.14 14.53 12.70
C GLY A 455 1.95 14.03 11.52
N THR A 456 2.93 13.16 11.77
CA THR A 456 3.84 12.58 10.76
C THR A 456 3.79 11.05 10.71
N THR A 457 3.00 10.41 11.57
CA THR A 457 2.90 8.95 11.64
C THR A 457 2.00 8.42 10.56
N HIS A 458 2.44 7.37 9.89
CA HIS A 458 1.66 6.68 8.88
C HIS A 458 0.76 5.61 9.52
N ALA A 459 -0.55 5.58 9.17
CA ALA A 459 -1.49 4.54 9.58
C ALA A 459 -1.65 4.43 11.12
N ASP A 460 -1.98 5.56 11.78
CA ASP A 460 -1.90 5.68 13.26
C ASP A 460 -3.22 5.36 13.99
N SER A 461 -4.33 5.15 13.31
CA SER A 461 -5.59 4.81 14.00
C SER A 461 -5.49 3.49 14.77
N LEU A 462 -6.15 3.44 15.93
CA LEU A 462 -6.10 2.36 16.92
C LEU A 462 -4.74 2.19 17.62
N SER A 463 -3.91 3.24 17.59
CA SER A 463 -2.63 3.32 18.30
C SER A 463 -2.73 3.98 19.69
N GLY A 464 -3.94 4.38 20.09
CA GLY A 464 -4.21 4.94 21.43
C GLY A 464 -4.52 6.44 21.43
N ASP A 465 -4.68 7.08 20.28
CA ASP A 465 -5.29 8.41 20.22
C ASP A 465 -6.80 8.31 20.47
N ALA A 466 -7.20 8.68 21.68
CA ALA A 466 -8.58 8.62 22.07
C ALA A 466 -9.52 9.46 21.19
N CYS A 467 -9.06 10.56 20.59
CA CYS A 467 -9.89 11.39 19.71
C CYS A 467 -10.21 10.66 18.39
N VAL A 468 -9.24 10.01 17.79
CA VAL A 468 -9.42 9.21 16.56
C VAL A 468 -10.12 7.90 16.88
N ASP A 469 -9.60 7.16 17.84
CA ASP A 469 -10.03 5.79 18.17
C ASP A 469 -11.49 5.75 18.66
N ASP A 470 -11.91 6.75 19.41
CA ASP A 470 -13.31 6.89 19.86
C ASP A 470 -14.27 7.13 18.68
N GLN A 471 -13.86 7.90 17.68
CA GLN A 471 -14.65 8.12 16.47
C GLN A 471 -14.72 6.87 15.59
N VAL A 472 -13.62 6.11 15.50
CA VAL A 472 -13.61 4.77 14.88
C VAL A 472 -14.60 3.86 15.60
N ALA A 473 -14.54 3.77 16.92
CA ALA A 473 -15.44 2.94 17.73
C ALA A 473 -16.92 3.33 17.54
N ASP A 474 -17.22 4.61 17.57
CA ASP A 474 -18.58 5.12 17.40
C ASP A 474 -19.13 4.82 15.99
N TYR A 475 -18.29 4.98 14.95
CA TYR A 475 -18.65 4.58 13.59
C TYR A 475 -18.86 3.06 13.46
N LEU A 476 -17.96 2.24 14.02
CA LEU A 476 -18.11 0.79 14.02
C LEU A 476 -19.33 0.31 14.81
N ALA A 477 -19.68 0.96 15.92
CA ALA A 477 -20.85 0.61 16.70
C ALA A 477 -22.16 1.00 16.01
N THR A 478 -22.25 2.22 15.48
CA THR A 478 -23.52 2.84 15.07
C THR A 478 -23.67 3.03 13.55
N GLY A 479 -22.56 3.13 12.81
CA GLY A 479 -22.51 3.56 11.41
C GLY A 479 -22.59 5.08 11.23
N LYS A 480 -22.61 5.85 12.33
CA LYS A 480 -22.68 7.31 12.27
C LYS A 480 -21.28 7.88 12.05
N LEU A 481 -21.09 8.61 10.97
CA LEU A 481 -19.87 9.35 10.66
C LEU A 481 -19.88 10.73 11.35
N PRO A 482 -18.70 11.33 11.59
CA PRO A 482 -18.61 12.76 11.86
C PRO A 482 -19.38 13.58 10.84
N ALA A 483 -19.95 14.71 11.25
CA ALA A 483 -20.77 15.53 10.35
C ALA A 483 -19.90 16.10 9.22
N ARG A 484 -20.24 15.76 7.96
CA ARG A 484 -19.52 16.25 6.79
C ARG A 484 -19.64 17.76 6.66
N LYS A 485 -18.50 18.45 6.59
CA LYS A 485 -18.42 19.90 6.42
C LYS A 485 -18.44 20.28 4.93
N PRO A 486 -18.93 21.48 4.59
CA PRO A 486 -18.79 22.03 3.24
C PRO A 486 -17.32 22.21 2.83
N GLY A 487 -17.03 22.14 1.53
CA GLY A 487 -15.68 22.30 0.99
C GLY A 487 -14.91 20.99 0.97
N ASN A 488 -13.58 21.10 0.74
CA ASN A 488 -12.68 19.96 0.53
C ASN A 488 -11.77 19.68 1.74
N GLY A 489 -11.96 20.36 2.86
CA GLY A 489 -11.18 20.15 4.08
C GLY A 489 -11.69 18.97 4.92
N PRO A 490 -11.01 18.67 6.04
CA PRO A 490 -11.43 17.62 6.96
C PRO A 490 -12.73 17.94 7.68
N ASP A 491 -13.44 16.92 8.11
CA ASP A 491 -14.72 16.99 8.81
C ASP A 491 -14.56 17.04 10.34
N ALA A 492 -13.52 16.36 10.84
CA ALA A 492 -13.10 16.38 12.22
C ALA A 492 -11.58 16.63 12.31
N ILE A 493 -11.14 17.18 13.42
CA ILE A 493 -9.73 17.44 13.74
C ILE A 493 -9.43 16.77 15.06
N CYS A 494 -8.40 15.95 15.10
CA CYS A 494 -7.77 15.42 16.30
C CYS A 494 -6.34 15.94 16.43
N ALA A 495 -5.82 16.02 17.63
CA ALA A 495 -4.39 16.29 17.81
C ALA A 495 -3.64 14.97 17.61
N PRO A 496 -2.50 14.95 16.90
CA PRO A 496 -1.71 13.73 16.80
C PRO A 496 -1.16 13.30 18.17
N LEU A 497 -0.78 12.03 18.28
CA LEU A 497 -0.05 11.56 19.45
C LEU A 497 1.22 12.42 19.67
N PRO A 498 1.60 12.68 20.93
CA PRO A 498 2.77 13.51 21.22
C PRO A 498 4.06 12.84 20.73
N ASP A 499 5.06 13.67 20.40
CA ASP A 499 6.40 13.17 20.13
C ASP A 499 6.95 12.39 21.34
N PRO A 500 7.76 11.34 21.11
CA PRO A 500 8.39 10.60 22.18
C PRO A 500 9.29 11.53 23.03
N VAL A 501 9.33 11.26 24.32
CA VAL A 501 10.20 11.97 25.28
C VAL A 501 11.21 10.98 25.83
N PRO A 502 12.51 11.13 25.48
CA PRO A 502 13.54 10.20 25.96
C PRO A 502 13.57 10.12 27.48
N ALA A 503 13.71 8.91 28.00
CA ALA A 503 13.97 8.74 29.43
C ALA A 503 15.25 9.48 29.81
N GLN A 504 15.17 10.35 30.80
CA GLN A 504 16.37 10.99 31.36
C GLN A 504 17.24 9.90 31.99
N SER A 505 18.49 9.78 31.49
CA SER A 505 19.49 8.84 32.01
C SER A 505 19.96 9.19 33.41
#